data_69785e4b11d5c1e68dd9077bbf9975d7
#
_entry.id   69785e4b11d5c1e68dd9077bbf9975d7
#
_cell.length_a   1.000
_cell.length_b   1.000
_cell.length_c   1.000
_cell.angle_alpha   90.00
_cell.angle_beta   90.00
_cell.angle_gamma   90.00
#
_symmetry.space_group_name_H-M   'P 1'
#
loop_
_entity.id
_entity.type
_entity.pdbx_description
1 polymer ?
#
loop_
_entity_poly.entity_id
_entity_poly.type
_entity_poly.pdbx_seq_one_letter_code
_entity_poly.pdbx_strand_id
1 'polypeptide(L)'
;MMLTRRTFALTSLGLAAAATLAACSSKSKDEATEEGKMALIVPDAGEAAAEALSKAVEAFTKETKVEVDVKPVSDVSQELARGITAEPSIDVVVLDPAQLSSYAGSLHSWDKGAAAVKDAHPALLTSATRQEKIAAAPRDVSTLALYINTSLWSAAGLSESDYPTTWEQ
;
A
#
# COMPACT_ATOMS: atom_id res chain seq x y z
N MET A 1 -14.93 -79.52 2.43
CA MET A 1 -14.62 -78.30 1.66
C MET A 1 -14.75 -77.13 2.62
N MET A 2 -13.66 -76.61 3.09
CA MET A 2 -13.53 -75.59 4.17
C MET A 2 -13.87 -74.22 3.62
N LEU A 3 -14.87 -73.56 4.13
CA LEU A 3 -15.17 -72.15 3.87
C LEU A 3 -14.52 -71.33 4.97
N THR A 4 -13.53 -70.56 4.57
CA THR A 4 -12.64 -69.78 5.39
C THR A 4 -13.30 -68.53 5.98
N ARG A 5 -13.04 -68.28 7.25
CA ARG A 5 -13.46 -67.18 8.12
C ARG A 5 -12.97 -65.77 7.66
N ARG A 6 -12.84 -65.51 6.37
CA ARG A 6 -12.27 -64.26 5.86
C ARG A 6 -13.28 -63.29 5.20
N THR A 7 -14.54 -63.64 5.14
CA THR A 7 -15.55 -62.84 4.40
C THR A 7 -16.46 -61.98 5.29
N PHE A 8 -16.29 -61.97 6.59
CA PHE A 8 -17.15 -61.20 7.51
C PHE A 8 -16.53 -59.93 8.08
N ALA A 9 -15.28 -59.60 7.71
CA ALA A 9 -14.55 -58.46 8.26
C ALA A 9 -14.52 -57.21 7.33
N LEU A 10 -15.19 -57.25 6.16
CA LEU A 10 -15.09 -56.19 5.14
C LEU A 10 -16.36 -55.32 4.98
N THR A 11 -17.43 -55.63 5.72
CA THR A 11 -18.67 -54.83 5.62
C THR A 11 -18.90 -53.86 6.78
N SER A 12 -18.07 -53.86 7.81
CA SER A 12 -18.21 -52.93 8.95
C SER A 12 -17.24 -51.74 8.93
N LEU A 13 -16.32 -51.65 7.95
CA LEU A 13 -15.39 -50.52 7.83
C LEU A 13 -15.86 -49.42 6.83
N GLY A 14 -16.94 -49.66 6.12
CA GLY A 14 -17.43 -48.76 5.06
C GLY A 14 -18.26 -47.56 5.54
N LEU A 15 -18.80 -47.60 6.77
CA LEU A 15 -19.67 -46.54 7.27
C LEU A 15 -18.98 -45.54 8.22
N ALA A 16 -17.79 -45.87 8.71
CA ALA A 16 -17.04 -44.94 9.60
C ALA A 16 -16.09 -43.99 8.86
N ALA A 17 -15.80 -44.22 7.57
CA ALA A 17 -14.92 -43.39 6.79
C ALA A 17 -15.61 -42.18 6.11
N ALA A 18 -16.94 -42.16 6.06
CA ALA A 18 -17.68 -41.05 5.47
C ALA A 18 -17.92 -39.85 6.43
N ALA A 19 -17.73 -40.07 7.74
CA ALA A 19 -17.96 -39.01 8.73
C ALA A 19 -16.71 -38.20 9.07
N THR A 20 -15.50 -38.62 8.65
CA THR A 20 -14.24 -37.92 8.95
C THR A 20 -13.77 -37.00 7.83
N LEU A 21 -14.38 -37.05 6.65
CA LEU A 21 -14.09 -36.11 5.56
C LEU A 21 -14.88 -34.79 5.63
N ALA A 22 -15.87 -34.72 6.52
CA ALA A 22 -16.64 -33.48 6.75
C ALA A 22 -15.98 -32.52 7.77
N ALA A 23 -14.89 -32.95 8.45
CA ALA A 23 -14.21 -32.13 9.46
C ALA A 23 -12.99 -31.38 8.95
N CYS A 24 -12.58 -31.56 7.69
CA CYS A 24 -11.48 -30.82 7.06
C CYS A 24 -11.95 -29.81 6.00
N SER A 25 -13.25 -29.57 5.89
CA SER A 25 -13.75 -28.33 5.33
C SER A 25 -13.79 -27.30 6.48
N SER A 26 -12.62 -27.01 7.08
CA SER A 26 -12.41 -25.71 7.65
C SER A 26 -12.63 -24.76 6.48
N LYS A 27 -13.79 -24.11 6.42
CA LYS A 27 -13.95 -22.82 5.80
C LYS A 27 -12.66 -22.08 6.16
N SER A 28 -11.77 -21.88 5.18
CA SER A 28 -11.04 -20.67 5.11
C SER A 28 -12.12 -19.60 5.30
N LYS A 29 -12.21 -19.01 6.47
CA LYS A 29 -12.73 -17.70 6.60
C LYS A 29 -11.87 -16.90 5.64
N ASP A 30 -12.38 -16.69 4.43
CA ASP A 30 -12.14 -15.43 3.78
C ASP A 30 -12.58 -14.44 4.87
N GLU A 31 -11.62 -13.89 5.60
CA GLU A 31 -11.82 -12.62 6.23
C GLU A 31 -11.95 -11.66 5.04
N ALA A 32 -13.17 -11.66 4.50
CA ALA A 32 -13.64 -10.57 3.69
C ALA A 32 -13.27 -9.34 4.52
N THR A 33 -12.40 -8.51 3.99
CA THR A 33 -12.23 -7.10 4.38
C THR A 33 -13.63 -6.64 4.74
N GLU A 34 -13.87 -6.24 5.99
CA GLU A 34 -15.22 -5.85 6.41
C GLU A 34 -15.71 -4.85 5.37
N GLU A 35 -16.79 -5.20 4.65
CA GLU A 35 -17.28 -4.37 3.55
C GLU A 35 -17.43 -2.94 4.08
N GLY A 36 -16.65 -2.00 3.51
CA GLY A 36 -16.66 -0.60 3.92
C GLY A 36 -15.58 -0.17 4.89
N LYS A 37 -14.52 -0.97 5.15
CA LYS A 37 -13.37 -0.56 5.96
C LYS A 37 -12.06 -0.77 5.19
N MET A 38 -11.14 0.21 5.27
CA MET A 38 -9.85 0.20 4.58
C MET A 38 -8.71 0.62 5.52
N ALA A 39 -7.61 -0.12 5.54
CA ALA A 39 -6.42 0.20 6.29
C ALA A 39 -5.42 1.01 5.45
N LEU A 40 -5.05 2.21 5.92
CA LEU A 40 -4.10 3.12 5.28
C LEU A 40 -2.86 3.31 6.15
N ILE A 41 -1.71 2.87 5.69
CA ILE A 41 -0.42 3.11 6.35
C ILE A 41 0.25 4.33 5.75
N VAL A 42 0.68 5.25 6.61
CA VAL A 42 1.37 6.49 6.23
C VAL A 42 2.63 6.70 7.08
N PRO A 43 3.67 7.34 6.55
CA PRO A 43 4.77 7.81 7.38
C PRO A 43 4.27 8.86 8.37
N ASP A 44 4.77 8.83 9.60
CA ASP A 44 4.53 9.89 10.57
C ASP A 44 5.25 11.17 10.10
N ALA A 45 4.46 12.16 9.72
CA ALA A 45 4.93 13.44 9.20
C ALA A 45 4.58 14.62 10.13
N GLY A 46 4.23 14.34 11.37
CA GLY A 46 3.89 15.30 12.39
C GLY A 46 2.44 15.78 12.38
N GLU A 47 2.10 16.61 13.38
CA GLU A 47 0.72 17.00 13.71
C GLU A 47 -0.03 17.69 12.55
N ALA A 48 0.61 18.65 11.87
CA ALA A 48 -0.01 19.39 10.77
C ALA A 48 -0.38 18.48 9.58
N ALA A 49 0.48 17.50 9.26
CA ALA A 49 0.22 16.53 8.21
C ALA A 49 -0.90 15.55 8.63
N ALA A 50 -0.91 15.13 9.89
CA ALA A 50 -1.95 14.27 10.44
C ALA A 50 -3.34 14.95 10.40
N GLU A 51 -3.42 16.24 10.77
CA GLU A 51 -4.66 17.03 10.70
C GLU A 51 -5.17 17.18 9.26
N ALA A 52 -4.28 17.49 8.32
CA ALA A 52 -4.63 17.60 6.90
C ALA A 52 -5.14 16.26 6.34
N LEU A 53 -4.49 15.16 6.69
CA LEU A 53 -4.90 13.81 6.30
C LEU A 53 -6.26 13.43 6.90
N SER A 54 -6.49 13.72 8.18
CA SER A 54 -7.77 13.48 8.85
C SER A 54 -8.92 14.13 8.12
N LYS A 55 -8.78 15.41 7.76
CA LYS A 55 -9.80 16.14 6.97
C LYS A 55 -10.07 15.50 5.61
N ALA A 56 -9.01 15.04 4.93
CA ALA A 56 -9.15 14.35 3.64
C ALA A 56 -9.87 13.00 3.78
N VAL A 57 -9.53 12.24 4.81
CA VAL A 57 -10.16 10.96 5.13
C VAL A 57 -11.64 11.14 5.50
N GLU A 58 -11.97 12.14 6.31
CA GLU A 58 -13.36 12.45 6.65
C GLU A 58 -14.19 12.78 5.39
N ALA A 59 -13.64 13.57 4.47
CA ALA A 59 -14.30 13.89 3.21
C ALA A 59 -14.50 12.64 2.35
N PHE A 60 -13.49 11.80 2.23
CA PHE A 60 -13.56 10.52 1.51
C PHE A 60 -14.61 9.58 2.10
N THR A 61 -14.59 9.37 3.41
CA THR A 61 -15.58 8.52 4.11
C THR A 61 -17.00 9.04 3.94
N LYS A 62 -17.20 10.36 3.98
CA LYS A 62 -18.52 10.98 3.76
C LYS A 62 -19.05 10.71 2.35
N GLU A 63 -18.17 10.75 1.35
CA GLU A 63 -18.52 10.55 -0.06
C GLU A 63 -18.75 9.06 -0.38
N THR A 64 -17.80 8.21 0.02
CA THR A 64 -17.75 6.79 -0.40
C THR A 64 -18.45 5.83 0.55
N LYS A 65 -18.69 6.23 1.80
CA LYS A 65 -19.15 5.38 2.92
C LYS A 65 -18.13 4.31 3.33
N VAL A 66 -16.89 4.39 2.85
CA VAL A 66 -15.79 3.53 3.26
C VAL A 66 -15.08 4.17 4.45
N GLU A 67 -15.01 3.47 5.57
CA GLU A 67 -14.20 3.87 6.73
C GLU A 67 -12.72 3.67 6.44
N VAL A 68 -11.88 4.62 6.84
CA VAL A 68 -10.42 4.52 6.67
C VAL A 68 -9.75 4.52 8.03
N ASP A 69 -9.11 3.41 8.36
CA ASP A 69 -8.24 3.29 9.53
C ASP A 69 -6.83 3.77 9.16
N VAL A 70 -6.48 4.97 9.60
CA VAL A 70 -5.18 5.60 9.30
C VAL A 70 -4.17 5.21 10.37
N LYS A 71 -3.09 4.55 9.95
CA LYS A 71 -2.01 4.12 10.83
C LYS A 71 -0.71 4.86 10.51
N PRO A 72 -0.37 5.95 11.24
CA PRO A 72 0.93 6.59 11.11
C PRO A 72 2.02 5.70 11.71
N VAL A 73 3.13 5.54 11.01
CA VAL A 73 4.25 4.69 11.43
C VAL A 73 5.59 5.39 11.19
N SER A 74 6.55 5.15 12.06
CA SER A 74 7.91 5.69 11.92
C SER A 74 8.73 4.97 10.85
N ASP A 75 8.42 3.71 10.57
CA ASP A 75 9.08 2.89 9.55
C ASP A 75 8.05 2.11 8.74
N VAL A 76 7.71 2.67 7.58
CA VAL A 76 6.75 2.07 6.63
C VAL A 76 7.26 0.74 6.09
N SER A 77 8.59 0.61 5.84
CA SER A 77 9.17 -0.62 5.31
C SER A 77 9.03 -1.78 6.28
N GLN A 78 9.26 -1.53 7.57
CA GLN A 78 9.13 -2.54 8.60
C GLN A 78 7.68 -3.00 8.75
N GLU A 79 6.74 -2.06 8.72
CA GLU A 79 5.32 -2.39 8.84
C GLU A 79 4.80 -3.15 7.60
N LEU A 80 5.23 -2.73 6.41
CA LEU A 80 4.86 -3.38 5.17
C LEU A 80 5.44 -4.81 5.07
N ALA A 81 6.68 -5.00 5.51
CA ALA A 81 7.30 -6.34 5.56
C ALA A 81 6.55 -7.30 6.49
N ARG A 82 6.00 -6.80 7.59
CA ARG A 82 5.13 -7.59 8.49
C ARG A 82 3.80 -7.93 7.83
N GLY A 83 3.17 -6.95 7.17
CA GLY A 83 1.87 -7.10 6.54
C GLY A 83 1.88 -8.00 5.31
N ILE A 84 2.97 -8.04 4.54
CA ILE A 84 3.08 -8.91 3.35
C ILE A 84 3.30 -10.38 3.73
N THR A 85 3.93 -10.65 4.88
CA THR A 85 4.26 -12.02 5.32
C THR A 85 3.25 -12.64 6.28
N ALA A 86 2.49 -11.81 6.99
CA ALA A 86 1.31 -12.21 7.76
C ALA A 86 0.07 -11.93 6.92
N GLU A 87 -1.11 -12.34 7.31
CA GLU A 87 -2.34 -11.99 6.58
C GLU A 87 -2.41 -10.47 6.36
N PRO A 88 -2.50 -10.00 5.09
CA PRO A 88 -2.36 -8.60 4.77
C PRO A 88 -3.53 -7.79 5.36
N SER A 89 -3.24 -7.06 6.41
CA SER A 89 -4.15 -6.06 7.00
C SER A 89 -3.92 -4.66 6.44
N ILE A 90 -3.26 -4.56 5.28
CA ILE A 90 -2.86 -3.30 4.65
C ILE A 90 -3.52 -3.22 3.28
N ASP A 91 -4.44 -2.28 3.10
CA ASP A 91 -5.09 -2.05 1.81
C ASP A 91 -4.36 -0.97 1.00
N VAL A 92 -3.91 0.09 1.67
CA VAL A 92 -3.20 1.21 1.04
C VAL A 92 -1.98 1.59 1.87
N VAL A 93 -0.89 1.89 1.19
CA VAL A 93 0.35 2.35 1.84
C VAL A 93 0.95 3.54 1.09
N VAL A 94 1.46 4.50 1.82
CA VAL A 94 2.25 5.60 1.27
C VAL A 94 3.73 5.23 1.34
N LEU A 95 4.36 5.10 0.16
CA LEU A 95 5.75 4.67 0.01
C LEU A 95 6.64 5.81 -0.50
N ASP A 96 7.89 5.81 -0.05
CA ASP A 96 8.94 6.55 -0.73
C ASP A 96 9.23 5.90 -2.10
N PRO A 97 9.42 6.68 -3.19
CA PRO A 97 9.75 6.16 -4.51
C PRO A 97 10.97 5.24 -4.55
N ALA A 98 11.95 5.44 -3.65
CA ALA A 98 13.12 4.57 -3.54
C ALA A 98 12.76 3.13 -3.11
N GLN A 99 11.69 2.96 -2.34
CA GLN A 99 11.22 1.67 -1.84
C GLN A 99 10.32 0.94 -2.84
N LEU A 100 9.75 1.66 -3.82
CA LEU A 100 8.75 1.12 -4.74
C LEU A 100 9.24 -0.13 -5.49
N SER A 101 10.51 -0.18 -5.86
CA SER A 101 11.08 -1.32 -6.59
C SER A 101 11.05 -2.63 -5.79
N SER A 102 11.18 -2.54 -4.46
CA SER A 102 11.18 -3.71 -3.57
C SER A 102 9.80 -4.35 -3.43
N TYR A 103 8.75 -3.58 -3.61
CA TYR A 103 7.37 -4.01 -3.38
C TYR A 103 6.51 -4.06 -4.65
N ALA A 104 7.01 -3.61 -5.80
CA ALA A 104 6.23 -3.49 -7.03
C ALA A 104 5.51 -4.77 -7.46
N GLY A 105 6.09 -5.94 -7.16
CA GLY A 105 5.47 -7.24 -7.46
C GLY A 105 4.25 -7.59 -6.60
N SER A 106 4.10 -6.94 -5.44
CA SER A 106 2.99 -7.14 -4.50
C SER A 106 1.95 -6.03 -4.55
N LEU A 107 2.21 -4.97 -5.33
CA LEU A 107 1.33 -3.82 -5.45
C LEU A 107 0.36 -3.97 -6.62
N HIS A 108 -0.81 -3.36 -6.48
CA HIS A 108 -1.76 -3.22 -7.59
C HIS A 108 -1.16 -2.34 -8.70
N SER A 109 -1.38 -2.77 -9.96
CA SER A 109 -0.96 -1.99 -11.13
C SER A 109 -2.11 -1.11 -11.62
N TRP A 110 -1.80 0.13 -11.92
CA TRP A 110 -2.76 1.12 -12.41
C TRP A 110 -2.73 1.22 -13.93
N ASP A 111 -3.90 1.28 -14.56
CA ASP A 111 -4.00 1.66 -15.97
C ASP A 111 -3.79 3.16 -16.14
N LYS A 112 -3.18 3.58 -17.24
CA LYS A 112 -2.92 5.01 -17.52
C LYS A 112 -4.16 5.90 -17.51
N GLY A 113 -5.33 5.34 -17.78
CA GLY A 113 -6.62 6.04 -17.74
C GLY A 113 -7.29 6.07 -16.37
N ALA A 114 -6.74 5.38 -15.37
CA ALA A 114 -7.32 5.37 -14.03
C ALA A 114 -7.34 6.77 -13.41
N ALA A 115 -8.42 7.11 -12.72
CA ALA A 115 -8.62 8.43 -12.13
C ALA A 115 -7.46 8.90 -11.24
N ALA A 116 -6.82 7.96 -10.53
CA ALA A 116 -5.70 8.25 -9.64
C ALA A 116 -4.40 8.67 -10.35
N VAL A 117 -4.26 8.39 -11.65
CA VAL A 117 -2.99 8.60 -12.37
C VAL A 117 -3.12 9.37 -13.69
N LYS A 118 -4.32 9.46 -14.27
CA LYS A 118 -4.54 10.02 -15.62
C LYS A 118 -4.06 11.47 -15.80
N ASP A 119 -4.16 12.28 -14.74
CA ASP A 119 -3.80 13.70 -14.74
C ASP A 119 -2.44 13.97 -14.09
N ALA A 120 -1.70 12.91 -13.72
CA ALA A 120 -0.39 13.06 -13.10
C ALA A 120 0.67 13.49 -14.12
N HIS A 121 1.61 14.33 -13.67
CA HIS A 121 2.70 14.80 -14.51
C HIS A 121 3.53 13.60 -15.04
N PRO A 122 3.93 13.58 -16.33
CA PRO A 122 4.65 12.45 -16.94
C PRO A 122 5.91 12.01 -16.19
N ALA A 123 6.68 12.96 -15.62
CA ALA A 123 7.87 12.64 -14.84
C ALA A 123 7.53 11.84 -13.57
N LEU A 124 6.41 12.14 -12.91
CA LEU A 124 5.93 11.40 -11.74
C LEU A 124 5.47 10.00 -12.11
N LEU A 125 4.76 9.85 -13.23
CA LEU A 125 4.38 8.54 -13.74
C LEU A 125 5.60 7.69 -14.10
N THR A 126 6.63 8.29 -14.68
CA THR A 126 7.90 7.61 -14.96
C THR A 126 8.54 7.09 -13.67
N SER A 127 8.57 7.92 -12.60
CA SER A 127 9.10 7.51 -11.30
C SER A 127 8.27 6.42 -10.61
N ALA A 128 6.97 6.38 -10.87
CA ALA A 128 6.02 5.40 -10.34
C ALA A 128 5.90 4.12 -11.19
N THR A 129 6.55 4.06 -12.35
CA THR A 129 6.50 2.91 -13.25
C THR A 129 7.61 1.91 -12.94
N ARG A 130 7.26 0.64 -12.83
CA ARG A 130 8.18 -0.51 -12.69
C ARG A 130 7.74 -1.61 -13.64
N GLN A 131 8.69 -2.22 -14.34
CA GLN A 131 8.41 -3.32 -15.28
C GLN A 131 7.25 -2.98 -16.25
N GLU A 132 7.27 -1.77 -16.82
CA GLU A 132 6.27 -1.24 -17.76
C GLU A 132 4.85 -1.03 -17.16
N LYS A 133 4.67 -1.20 -15.86
CA LYS A 133 3.41 -1.01 -15.15
C LYS A 133 3.49 0.17 -14.20
N ILE A 134 2.42 0.95 -14.10
CA ILE A 134 2.29 2.00 -13.07
C ILE A 134 2.00 1.30 -11.74
N ALA A 135 3.01 1.16 -10.89
CA ALA A 135 2.93 0.41 -9.65
C ALA A 135 2.44 1.26 -8.46
N ALA A 136 2.37 2.58 -8.61
CA ALA A 136 1.86 3.49 -7.59
C ALA A 136 1.20 4.72 -8.21
N ALA A 137 0.22 5.29 -7.52
CA ALA A 137 -0.31 6.61 -7.84
C ALA A 137 0.56 7.68 -7.14
N PRO A 138 1.12 8.66 -7.87
CA PRO A 138 1.86 9.76 -7.25
C PRO A 138 0.94 10.59 -6.35
N ARG A 139 1.34 10.84 -5.10
CA ARG A 139 0.60 11.65 -4.14
C ARG A 139 1.02 13.10 -4.15
N ASP A 140 2.33 13.32 -4.10
CA ASP A 140 2.95 14.63 -4.02
C ASP A 140 4.32 14.64 -4.73
N VAL A 141 4.94 15.82 -4.81
CA VAL A 141 6.26 16.00 -5.35
C VAL A 141 7.02 17.03 -4.54
N SER A 142 8.29 16.75 -4.29
CA SER A 142 9.23 17.73 -3.76
C SER A 142 10.45 17.84 -4.69
N THR A 143 11.00 19.04 -4.79
CA THR A 143 12.18 19.32 -5.58
C THR A 143 13.22 20.02 -4.72
N LEU A 144 14.49 19.88 -5.09
CA LEU A 144 15.54 20.72 -4.53
C LEU A 144 15.38 22.12 -5.10
N ALA A 145 15.56 23.13 -4.25
CA ALA A 145 15.55 24.52 -4.63
C ALA A 145 16.59 25.30 -3.81
N LEU A 146 17.19 26.30 -4.43
CA LEU A 146 18.03 27.25 -3.74
C LEU A 146 17.14 28.39 -3.21
N TYR A 147 17.21 28.61 -1.91
CA TYR A 147 16.52 29.72 -1.25
C TYR A 147 17.50 30.84 -0.93
N ILE A 148 17.19 32.05 -1.38
CA ILE A 148 18.03 33.24 -1.16
C ILE A 148 17.33 34.12 -0.13
N ASN A 149 18.03 34.44 0.96
CA ASN A 149 17.60 35.51 1.87
C ASN A 149 17.88 36.85 1.23
N THR A 150 16.87 37.47 0.65
CA THR A 150 17.00 38.72 -0.11
C THR A 150 17.50 39.89 0.70
N SER A 151 17.20 39.93 2.01
CA SER A 151 17.73 40.98 2.90
C SER A 151 19.23 40.86 3.11
N LEU A 152 19.76 39.68 3.36
CA LEU A 152 21.17 39.41 3.48
C LEU A 152 21.90 39.59 2.15
N TRP A 153 21.27 39.17 1.05
CA TRP A 153 21.79 39.35 -0.29
C TRP A 153 22.04 40.82 -0.63
N SER A 154 21.04 41.68 -0.41
CA SER A 154 21.13 43.11 -0.62
C SER A 154 22.15 43.78 0.35
N ALA A 155 22.20 43.33 1.60
CA ALA A 155 23.19 43.83 2.58
C ALA A 155 24.64 43.49 2.19
N ALA A 156 24.84 42.41 1.42
CA ALA A 156 26.12 42.04 0.83
C ALA A 156 26.48 42.87 -0.45
N GLY A 157 25.61 43.82 -0.86
CA GLY A 157 25.77 44.61 -2.06
C GLY A 157 25.43 43.92 -3.37
N LEU A 158 24.75 42.77 -3.29
CA LEU A 158 24.30 41.98 -4.43
C LEU A 158 22.84 42.31 -4.80
N SER A 159 22.57 42.23 -6.10
CA SER A 159 21.25 42.50 -6.70
C SER A 159 20.59 41.22 -7.24
N GLU A 160 19.39 41.34 -7.78
CA GLU A 160 18.71 40.19 -8.41
C GLU A 160 19.44 39.67 -9.66
N SER A 161 20.23 40.53 -10.34
CA SER A 161 21.04 40.10 -11.49
C SER A 161 22.21 39.19 -11.11
N ASP A 162 22.53 39.10 -9.82
CA ASP A 162 23.58 38.26 -9.28
C ASP A 162 23.06 36.91 -8.78
N TYR A 163 21.75 36.64 -8.91
CA TYR A 163 21.18 35.33 -8.54
C TYR A 163 21.80 34.23 -9.40
N PRO A 164 22.24 33.11 -8.78
CA PRO A 164 22.77 31.99 -9.50
C PRO A 164 21.73 31.38 -10.43
N THR A 165 22.10 31.11 -11.66
CA THR A 165 21.28 30.50 -12.69
C THR A 165 21.66 29.05 -12.99
N THR A 166 22.81 28.62 -12.49
CA THR A 166 23.34 27.27 -12.57
C THR A 166 23.84 26.79 -11.21
N TRP A 167 24.10 25.50 -11.06
CA TRP A 167 24.62 24.93 -9.82
C TRP A 167 26.11 25.23 -9.59
N GLU A 168 26.82 25.68 -10.61
CA GLU A 168 28.25 26.03 -10.55
C GLU A 168 28.48 27.47 -10.06
N GLN A 169 27.49 28.33 -10.09
CA GLN A 169 27.49 29.70 -9.60
C GLN A 169 27.17 29.78 -8.11
#